data_6bb43cd2fe633e293f35faeeee887808
#
_entry.id   6bb43cd2fe633e293f35faeeee887808
#
_cell.length_a   1.000
_cell.length_b   1.000
_cell.length_c   1.000
_cell.angle_alpha   90.00
_cell.angle_beta   90.00
_cell.angle_gamma   90.00
#
_symmetry.space_group_name_H-M   'P 1'
#
loop_
_entity.id
_entity.type
_entity.pdbx_description
1 polymer ?
#
loop_
_entity_poly.entity_id
_entity_poly.type
_entity_poly.pdbx_seq_one_letter_code
_entity_poly.pdbx_strand_id
1 'polypeptide(L)'
;LVLIYCVIFGKFGFPMLGVRGAAIATLIGSAVDCGMLLLFSYLGNTAARAKWSALFDRVFASIRPFVAVSAPVLLGDAIWALGMIVQNAIYGQMGTDAFAAMMIVGTVDKLAFILFQGVGSAAAVVLGNTLGASEQEHAHVYGERFLWLSALAGVLVAAFVCTLGVYMPYLYTNTTPATQGLAADTIFVMGFALPLWAINFTILVGILRSGGDTRAAAIID
;
A
#
# COMPACT_ATOMS: atom_id res chain seq x y z
N LEU A 1 -6.65 8.98 11.93
CA LEU A 1 -5.47 9.67 12.50
C LEU A 1 -5.83 10.57 13.67
N VAL A 2 -6.78 11.51 13.52
CA VAL A 2 -7.19 12.45 14.59
C VAL A 2 -7.69 11.70 15.82
N LEU A 3 -8.56 10.71 15.65
CA LEU A 3 -9.09 9.90 16.74
C LEU A 3 -7.98 9.14 17.49
N ILE A 4 -7.01 8.56 16.76
CA ILE A 4 -5.85 7.89 17.33
C ILE A 4 -5.05 8.85 18.21
N TYR A 5 -4.78 10.06 17.71
CA TYR A 5 -4.07 11.08 18.46
C TYR A 5 -4.80 11.50 19.73
N CYS A 6 -6.12 11.74 19.65
CA CYS A 6 -6.94 12.13 20.80
C CYS A 6 -6.96 11.07 21.91
N VAL A 7 -7.11 9.78 21.53
CA VAL A 7 -7.26 8.69 22.49
C VAL A 7 -5.90 8.23 23.08
N ILE A 8 -4.80 8.35 22.31
CA ILE A 8 -3.46 8.06 22.85
C ILE A 8 -3.06 9.10 23.88
N PHE A 9 -3.22 10.38 23.55
CA PHE A 9 -2.73 11.49 24.37
C PHE A 9 -3.76 12.08 25.34
N GLY A 10 -4.98 11.55 25.38
CA GLY A 10 -6.03 12.01 26.27
C GLY A 10 -6.50 13.45 25.99
N LYS A 11 -6.44 13.90 24.74
CA LYS A 11 -6.91 15.25 24.35
C LYS A 11 -8.40 15.25 24.00
N PHE A 12 -9.02 16.42 24.08
CA PHE A 12 -10.47 16.64 23.80
C PHE A 12 -11.41 15.84 24.74
N GLY A 13 -11.01 15.58 25.98
CA GLY A 13 -11.84 14.89 26.98
C GLY A 13 -11.83 13.36 26.86
N PHE A 14 -11.02 12.78 25.98
CA PHE A 14 -10.85 11.34 25.92
C PHE A 14 -9.90 10.84 27.02
N PRO A 15 -10.15 9.66 27.61
CA PRO A 15 -9.22 9.07 28.57
C PRO A 15 -7.90 8.69 27.89
N MET A 16 -6.79 8.89 28.58
CA MET A 16 -5.46 8.52 28.10
C MET A 16 -5.28 7.00 28.17
N LEU A 17 -5.62 6.30 27.09
CA LEU A 17 -5.60 4.83 27.02
C LEU A 17 -4.30 4.26 26.43
N GLY A 18 -3.36 5.11 26.02
CA GLY A 18 -2.08 4.67 25.45
C GLY A 18 -2.25 3.69 24.27
N VAL A 19 -1.54 2.54 24.32
CA VAL A 19 -1.57 1.51 23.27
C VAL A 19 -2.97 0.91 23.06
N ARG A 20 -3.74 0.72 24.15
CA ARG A 20 -5.13 0.24 24.04
C ARG A 20 -6.01 1.22 23.31
N GLY A 21 -5.78 2.51 23.52
CA GLY A 21 -6.48 3.58 22.81
C GLY A 21 -6.20 3.56 21.31
N ALA A 22 -4.97 3.29 20.90
CA ALA A 22 -4.61 3.13 19.48
C ALA A 22 -5.37 1.96 18.84
N ALA A 23 -5.45 0.81 19.51
CA ALA A 23 -6.18 -0.35 19.00
C ALA A 23 -7.68 -0.08 18.83
N ILE A 24 -8.31 0.56 19.83
CA ILE A 24 -9.74 0.93 19.78
C ILE A 24 -10.01 1.95 18.67
N ALA A 25 -9.15 2.96 18.54
CA ALA A 25 -9.30 3.97 17.49
C ALA A 25 -9.14 3.40 16.08
N THR A 26 -8.24 2.43 15.90
CA THR A 26 -8.07 1.70 14.64
C THR A 26 -9.31 0.87 14.32
N LEU A 27 -9.86 0.16 15.30
CA LEU A 27 -11.08 -0.65 15.14
C LEU A 27 -12.28 0.24 14.74
N ILE A 28 -12.46 1.38 15.41
CA ILE A 28 -13.51 2.34 15.08
C ILE A 28 -13.30 2.90 13.67
N GLY A 29 -12.05 3.25 13.31
CA GLY A 29 -11.71 3.72 11.97
C GLY A 29 -12.08 2.72 10.88
N SER A 30 -11.69 1.46 11.06
CA SER A 30 -12.03 0.38 10.12
C SER A 30 -13.54 0.10 10.04
N ALA A 31 -14.25 0.18 11.16
CA ALA A 31 -15.71 0.02 11.19
C ALA A 31 -16.43 1.16 10.44
N VAL A 32 -15.95 2.41 10.60
CA VAL A 32 -16.48 3.57 9.87
C VAL A 32 -16.20 3.44 8.38
N ASP A 33 -14.98 3.06 7.99
CA ASP A 33 -14.58 2.85 6.59
C ASP A 33 -15.47 1.79 5.92
N CYS A 34 -15.63 0.64 6.55
CA CYS A 34 -16.52 -0.42 6.10
C CYS A 34 -17.99 0.06 6.00
N GLY A 35 -18.46 0.78 7.02
CA GLY A 35 -19.80 1.35 7.04
C GLY A 35 -20.05 2.34 5.91
N MET A 36 -19.09 3.21 5.62
CA MET A 36 -19.16 4.16 4.50
C MET A 36 -19.16 3.45 3.15
N LEU A 37 -18.30 2.45 2.95
CA LEU A 37 -18.27 1.67 1.71
C LEU A 37 -19.60 0.94 1.46
N LEU A 38 -20.17 0.33 2.49
CA LEU A 38 -21.50 -0.28 2.39
C LEU A 38 -22.57 0.76 2.07
N LEU A 39 -22.58 1.88 2.77
CA LEU A 39 -23.55 2.96 2.56
C LEU A 39 -23.49 3.46 1.11
N PHE A 40 -22.29 3.78 0.60
CA PHE A 40 -22.14 4.22 -0.79
C PHE A 40 -22.52 3.14 -1.80
N SER A 41 -22.21 1.86 -1.53
CA SER A 41 -22.59 0.74 -2.39
C SER A 41 -24.10 0.61 -2.51
N TYR A 42 -24.83 0.77 -1.39
CA TYR A 42 -26.30 0.63 -1.38
C TYR A 42 -27.02 1.89 -1.89
N LEU A 43 -26.52 3.11 -1.58
CA LEU A 43 -27.12 4.36 -2.05
C LEU A 43 -26.81 4.63 -3.53
N GLY A 44 -25.59 4.29 -3.98
CA GLY A 44 -25.15 4.54 -5.35
C GLY A 44 -25.69 3.58 -6.41
N ASN A 45 -26.54 2.59 -6.05
CA ASN A 45 -26.99 1.53 -6.97
C ASN A 45 -25.86 0.91 -7.80
N THR A 46 -24.68 0.76 -7.19
CA THR A 46 -23.51 0.20 -7.87
C THR A 46 -23.69 -1.28 -8.18
N ALA A 47 -22.95 -1.80 -9.15
CA ALA A 47 -22.92 -3.22 -9.50
C ALA A 47 -22.55 -4.14 -8.30
N ALA A 48 -21.91 -3.56 -7.27
CA ALA A 48 -21.53 -4.25 -6.03
C ALA A 48 -22.68 -4.40 -5.03
N ARG A 49 -23.91 -3.89 -5.34
CA ARG A 49 -25.08 -4.07 -4.48
C ARG A 49 -25.52 -5.51 -4.43
N ALA A 50 -24.99 -6.28 -3.51
CA ALA A 50 -25.41 -7.65 -3.28
C ALA A 50 -26.71 -7.67 -2.46
N LYS A 51 -27.72 -8.45 -2.93
CA LYS A 51 -28.88 -8.77 -2.10
C LYS A 51 -28.43 -9.73 -1.00
N TRP A 52 -28.87 -9.53 0.24
CA TRP A 52 -28.54 -10.41 1.37
C TRP A 52 -28.83 -11.88 1.08
N SER A 53 -29.90 -12.17 0.35
CA SER A 53 -30.22 -13.53 -0.11
C SER A 53 -29.21 -14.10 -1.09
N ALA A 54 -28.63 -13.26 -1.94
CA ALA A 54 -27.65 -13.69 -2.95
C ALA A 54 -26.25 -13.96 -2.34
N LEU A 55 -25.96 -13.43 -1.15
CA LEU A 55 -24.69 -13.68 -0.45
C LEU A 55 -24.54 -15.15 -0.02
N PHE A 56 -25.65 -15.84 0.21
CA PHE A 56 -25.64 -17.25 0.63
C PHE A 56 -26.04 -18.21 -0.49
N ASP A 57 -26.61 -17.69 -1.59
CA ASP A 57 -26.97 -18.49 -2.75
C ASP A 57 -25.71 -18.84 -3.57
N ARG A 58 -25.53 -20.14 -3.82
CA ARG A 58 -24.46 -20.69 -4.68
C ARG A 58 -23.02 -20.36 -4.24
N VAL A 59 -22.79 -20.08 -2.96
CA VAL A 59 -21.44 -19.82 -2.42
C VAL A 59 -20.49 -20.96 -2.82
N PHE A 60 -20.91 -22.21 -2.67
CA PHE A 60 -20.09 -23.38 -3.01
C PHE A 60 -19.79 -23.51 -4.52
N ALA A 61 -20.71 -23.09 -5.38
CA ALA A 61 -20.47 -23.10 -6.83
C ALA A 61 -19.46 -22.04 -7.27
N SER A 62 -19.38 -20.93 -6.57
CA SER A 62 -18.49 -19.80 -6.87
C SER A 62 -17.13 -19.91 -6.20
N ILE A 63 -16.96 -20.74 -5.18
CA ILE A 63 -15.71 -20.90 -4.43
C ILE A 63 -14.56 -21.37 -5.36
N ARG A 64 -14.79 -22.35 -6.20
CA ARG A 64 -13.73 -22.93 -7.05
C ARG A 64 -13.12 -21.91 -8.01
N PRO A 65 -13.87 -21.17 -8.84
CA PRO A 65 -13.32 -20.14 -9.68
C PRO A 65 -12.69 -18.98 -8.89
N PHE A 66 -13.28 -18.61 -7.75
CA PHE A 66 -12.74 -17.59 -6.86
C PHE A 66 -11.34 -17.98 -6.32
N VAL A 67 -11.22 -19.18 -5.77
CA VAL A 67 -9.94 -19.70 -5.25
C VAL A 67 -8.90 -19.82 -6.37
N ALA A 68 -9.28 -20.25 -7.56
CA ALA A 68 -8.35 -20.37 -8.69
C ALA A 68 -7.70 -19.03 -9.09
N VAL A 69 -8.44 -17.92 -8.97
CA VAL A 69 -7.94 -16.58 -9.28
C VAL A 69 -7.21 -15.95 -8.07
N SER A 70 -7.71 -16.20 -6.86
CA SER A 70 -7.18 -15.58 -5.64
C SER A 70 -5.94 -16.29 -5.09
N ALA A 71 -5.81 -17.62 -5.28
CA ALA A 71 -4.70 -18.38 -4.70
C ALA A 71 -3.32 -17.91 -5.18
N PRO A 72 -3.07 -17.61 -6.47
CA PRO A 72 -1.78 -17.07 -6.90
C PRO A 72 -1.44 -15.74 -6.22
N VAL A 73 -2.43 -14.85 -6.09
CA VAL A 73 -2.24 -13.54 -5.44
C VAL A 73 -1.92 -13.71 -3.96
N LEU A 74 -2.67 -14.57 -3.26
CA LEU A 74 -2.42 -14.87 -1.84
C LEU A 74 -1.04 -15.48 -1.60
N LEU A 75 -0.57 -16.34 -2.52
CA LEU A 75 0.77 -16.90 -2.44
C LEU A 75 1.85 -15.84 -2.62
N GLY A 76 1.71 -14.96 -3.61
CA GLY A 76 2.63 -13.83 -3.81
C GLY A 76 2.69 -12.93 -2.58
N ASP A 77 1.52 -12.49 -2.08
CA ASP A 77 1.44 -11.63 -0.89
C ASP A 77 2.01 -12.33 0.37
N ALA A 78 1.84 -13.66 0.51
CA ALA A 78 2.42 -14.43 1.61
C ALA A 78 3.95 -14.52 1.53
N ILE A 79 4.50 -14.75 0.33
CA ILE A 79 5.95 -14.80 0.11
C ILE A 79 6.55 -13.42 0.39
N TRP A 80 5.91 -12.35 -0.09
CA TRP A 80 6.33 -10.99 0.20
C TRP A 80 6.34 -10.70 1.72
N ALA A 81 5.28 -11.08 2.44
CA ALA A 81 5.20 -10.92 3.88
C ALA A 81 6.30 -11.69 4.62
N LEU A 82 6.61 -12.93 4.20
CA LEU A 82 7.72 -13.70 4.74
C LEU A 82 9.07 -13.01 4.48
N GLY A 83 9.28 -12.47 3.28
CA GLY A 83 10.46 -11.67 2.95
C GLY A 83 10.64 -10.49 3.89
N MET A 84 9.57 -9.75 4.18
CA MET A 84 9.59 -8.64 5.13
C MET A 84 9.92 -9.07 6.57
N ILE A 85 9.43 -10.24 7.01
CA ILE A 85 9.76 -10.78 8.34
C ILE A 85 11.24 -11.11 8.41
N VAL A 86 11.78 -11.82 7.42
CA VAL A 86 13.20 -12.19 7.35
C VAL A 86 14.08 -10.94 7.30
N GLN A 87 13.72 -9.95 6.49
CA GLN A 87 14.43 -8.68 6.38
C GLN A 87 14.50 -7.95 7.72
N ASN A 88 13.39 -7.83 8.44
CA ASN A 88 13.36 -7.20 9.77
C ASN A 88 14.19 -7.99 10.80
N ALA A 89 14.19 -9.33 10.72
CA ALA A 89 15.03 -10.16 11.58
C ALA A 89 16.53 -9.93 11.34
N ILE A 90 16.94 -9.77 10.07
CA ILE A 90 18.32 -9.44 9.70
C ILE A 90 18.70 -8.06 10.24
N TYR A 91 17.87 -7.06 10.07
CA TYR A 91 18.13 -5.72 10.61
C TYR A 91 18.29 -5.73 12.13
N GLY A 92 17.49 -6.53 12.84
CA GLY A 92 17.61 -6.71 14.29
C GLY A 92 18.96 -7.29 14.73
N GLN A 93 19.63 -8.09 13.87
CA GLN A 93 20.95 -8.67 14.14
C GLN A 93 22.11 -7.72 13.84
N MET A 94 21.89 -6.68 13.03
CA MET A 94 22.92 -5.69 12.66
C MET A 94 23.21 -4.67 13.76
N GLY A 95 22.45 -4.70 14.84
CA GLY A 95 22.60 -3.79 15.99
C GLY A 95 21.51 -2.72 16.07
N THR A 96 21.47 -2.06 17.22
CA THR A 96 20.40 -1.11 17.56
C THR A 96 20.36 0.12 16.65
N ASP A 97 21.52 0.63 16.26
CA ASP A 97 21.60 1.81 15.39
C ASP A 97 21.10 1.52 13.96
N ALA A 98 21.48 0.36 13.41
CA ALA A 98 21.03 -0.09 12.10
C ALA A 98 19.51 -0.34 12.11
N PHE A 99 19.01 -1.01 13.15
CA PHE A 99 17.57 -1.26 13.28
C PHE A 99 16.77 0.05 13.40
N ALA A 100 17.24 1.00 14.21
CA ALA A 100 16.62 2.30 14.36
C ALA A 100 16.63 3.09 13.04
N ALA A 101 17.75 3.08 12.30
CA ALA A 101 17.85 3.71 10.99
C ALA A 101 16.82 3.11 10.00
N MET A 102 16.69 1.78 9.96
CA MET A 102 15.71 1.12 9.08
C MET A 102 14.26 1.39 9.47
N MET A 103 13.95 1.61 10.75
CA MET A 103 12.61 2.05 11.18
C MET A 103 12.27 3.46 10.67
N ILE A 104 13.26 4.36 10.65
CA ILE A 104 13.12 5.70 10.08
C ILE A 104 12.90 5.62 8.56
N VAL A 105 13.75 4.87 7.86
CA VAL A 105 13.64 4.62 6.41
C VAL A 105 12.27 4.03 6.07
N GLY A 106 11.82 3.03 6.82
CA GLY A 106 10.51 2.41 6.63
C GLY A 106 9.32 3.36 6.82
N THR A 107 9.49 4.43 7.60
CA THR A 107 8.46 5.48 7.71
C THR A 107 8.40 6.34 6.44
N VAL A 108 9.55 6.70 5.90
CA VAL A 108 9.65 7.44 4.62
C VAL A 108 9.15 6.59 3.46
N ASP A 109 9.50 5.29 3.45
CA ASP A 109 9.05 4.33 2.45
C ASP A 109 7.52 4.21 2.40
N LYS A 110 6.87 4.13 3.55
CA LYS A 110 5.40 4.10 3.63
C LYS A 110 4.74 5.34 3.03
N LEU A 111 5.34 6.51 3.21
CA LEU A 111 4.82 7.75 2.59
C LEU A 111 4.95 7.71 1.07
N ALA A 112 6.07 7.23 0.55
CA ALA A 112 6.27 7.02 -0.88
C ALA A 112 5.27 6.00 -1.44
N PHE A 113 5.09 4.89 -0.74
CA PHE A 113 4.20 3.80 -1.14
C PHE A 113 2.74 4.22 -1.27
N ILE A 114 2.24 5.11 -0.41
CA ILE A 114 0.85 5.63 -0.49
C ILE A 114 0.58 6.26 -1.86
N LEU A 115 1.53 7.03 -2.40
CA LEU A 115 1.39 7.67 -3.71
C LEU A 115 1.41 6.64 -4.84
N PHE A 116 2.29 5.65 -4.79
CA PHE A 116 2.35 4.57 -5.78
C PHE A 116 1.08 3.72 -5.76
N GLN A 117 0.57 3.41 -4.57
CA GLN A 117 -0.69 2.70 -4.40
C GLN A 117 -1.87 3.49 -5.00
N GLY A 118 -1.87 4.83 -4.87
CA GLY A 118 -2.88 5.69 -5.49
C GLY A 118 -2.86 5.58 -7.02
N VAL A 119 -1.69 5.70 -7.64
CA VAL A 119 -1.55 5.57 -9.10
C VAL A 119 -1.89 4.17 -9.58
N GLY A 120 -1.38 3.12 -8.92
CA GLY A 120 -1.65 1.72 -9.27
C GLY A 120 -3.12 1.36 -9.15
N SER A 121 -3.80 1.81 -8.08
CA SER A 121 -5.25 1.59 -7.89
C SER A 121 -6.07 2.33 -8.93
N ALA A 122 -5.70 3.57 -9.27
CA ALA A 122 -6.37 4.32 -10.35
C ALA A 122 -6.21 3.60 -11.70
N ALA A 123 -5.01 3.12 -12.01
CA ALA A 123 -4.75 2.33 -13.20
C ALA A 123 -5.62 1.06 -13.23
N ALA A 124 -5.68 0.32 -12.10
CA ALA A 124 -6.49 -0.90 -12.00
C ALA A 124 -7.98 -0.64 -12.28
N VAL A 125 -8.54 0.46 -11.74
CA VAL A 125 -9.94 0.82 -11.97
C VAL A 125 -10.20 1.20 -13.42
N VAL A 126 -9.37 2.07 -13.99
CA VAL A 126 -9.54 2.53 -15.38
C VAL A 126 -9.37 1.37 -16.36
N LEU A 127 -8.29 0.61 -16.24
CA LEU A 127 -8.01 -0.52 -17.13
C LEU A 127 -9.04 -1.65 -16.96
N GLY A 128 -9.43 -1.96 -15.73
CA GLY A 128 -10.45 -2.96 -15.46
C GLY A 128 -11.80 -2.60 -16.11
N ASN A 129 -12.22 -1.33 -16.02
CA ASN A 129 -13.45 -0.86 -16.66
C ASN A 129 -13.36 -0.90 -18.18
N THR A 130 -12.24 -0.44 -18.77
CA THR A 130 -12.03 -0.41 -20.21
C THR A 130 -11.98 -1.82 -20.81
N LEU A 131 -11.27 -2.74 -20.14
CA LEU A 131 -11.24 -4.16 -20.53
C LEU A 131 -12.61 -4.82 -20.39
N GLY A 132 -13.36 -4.49 -19.32
CA GLY A 132 -14.72 -4.96 -19.11
C GLY A 132 -15.70 -4.48 -20.18
N ALA A 133 -15.46 -3.30 -20.76
CA ALA A 133 -16.19 -2.76 -21.91
C ALA A 133 -15.74 -3.37 -23.26
N SER A 134 -14.76 -4.28 -23.27
CA SER A 134 -14.16 -4.88 -24.47
C SER A 134 -13.40 -3.90 -25.36
N GLU A 135 -12.98 -2.76 -24.83
CA GLU A 135 -12.22 -1.71 -25.50
C GLU A 135 -10.71 -1.92 -25.35
N GLN A 136 -10.17 -2.99 -25.96
CA GLN A 136 -8.77 -3.39 -25.77
C GLN A 136 -7.76 -2.34 -26.25
N GLU A 137 -8.05 -1.65 -27.36
CA GLU A 137 -7.18 -0.61 -27.92
C GLU A 137 -7.04 0.59 -26.96
N HIS A 138 -8.16 1.02 -26.36
CA HIS A 138 -8.15 2.08 -25.35
C HIS A 138 -7.43 1.64 -24.07
N ALA A 139 -7.59 0.38 -23.65
CA ALA A 139 -6.89 -0.16 -22.50
C ALA A 139 -5.36 -0.11 -22.67
N HIS A 140 -4.85 -0.42 -23.89
CA HIS A 140 -3.42 -0.35 -24.19
C HIS A 140 -2.89 1.10 -24.05
N VAL A 141 -3.59 2.06 -24.66
CA VAL A 141 -3.20 3.48 -24.58
C VAL A 141 -3.24 3.99 -23.13
N TYR A 142 -4.24 3.62 -22.34
CA TYR A 142 -4.30 4.00 -20.94
C TYR A 142 -3.19 3.32 -20.13
N GLY A 143 -2.87 2.06 -20.41
CA GLY A 143 -1.74 1.37 -19.77
C GLY A 143 -0.43 2.11 -19.95
N GLU A 144 -0.09 2.52 -21.17
CA GLU A 144 1.11 3.30 -21.46
C GLU A 144 1.11 4.65 -20.72
N ARG A 145 -0.03 5.35 -20.71
CA ARG A 145 -0.15 6.64 -20.01
C ARG A 145 0.04 6.48 -18.50
N PHE A 146 -0.48 5.41 -17.90
CA PHE A 146 -0.27 5.12 -16.48
C PHE A 146 1.18 4.75 -16.16
N LEU A 147 1.90 4.08 -17.06
CA LEU A 147 3.33 3.82 -16.90
C LEU A 147 4.14 5.13 -16.90
N TRP A 148 3.87 6.04 -17.82
CA TRP A 148 4.50 7.35 -17.84
C TRP A 148 4.15 8.18 -16.59
N LEU A 149 2.90 8.16 -16.17
CA LEU A 149 2.46 8.84 -14.94
C LEU A 149 3.15 8.27 -13.71
N SER A 150 3.29 6.94 -13.61
CA SER A 150 3.99 6.31 -12.50
C SER A 150 5.48 6.60 -12.50
N ALA A 151 6.12 6.63 -13.68
CA ALA A 151 7.51 7.03 -13.80
C ALA A 151 7.73 8.47 -13.32
N LEU A 152 6.90 9.41 -13.77
CA LEU A 152 6.94 10.80 -13.34
C LEU A 152 6.70 10.93 -11.83
N ALA A 153 5.65 10.28 -11.32
CA ALA A 153 5.36 10.25 -9.89
C ALA A 153 6.54 9.67 -9.09
N GLY A 154 7.14 8.59 -9.57
CA GLY A 154 8.33 7.98 -8.98
C GLY A 154 9.51 8.94 -8.90
N VAL A 155 9.79 9.70 -9.96
CA VAL A 155 10.86 10.70 -9.98
C VAL A 155 10.57 11.85 -9.00
N LEU A 156 9.33 12.35 -8.96
CA LEU A 156 8.94 13.41 -8.03
C LEU A 156 9.06 12.96 -6.57
N VAL A 157 8.60 11.75 -6.28
CA VAL A 157 8.71 11.16 -4.94
C VAL A 157 10.18 10.91 -4.58
N ALA A 158 11.00 10.43 -5.52
CA ALA A 158 12.44 10.25 -5.32
C ALA A 158 13.12 11.56 -4.96
N ALA A 159 12.84 12.64 -5.69
CA ALA A 159 13.38 13.98 -5.39
C ALA A 159 12.95 14.46 -3.99
N PHE A 160 11.68 14.26 -3.63
CA PHE A 160 11.17 14.60 -2.30
C PHE A 160 11.84 13.77 -1.19
N VAL A 161 11.96 12.45 -1.38
CA VAL A 161 12.59 11.53 -0.41
C VAL A 161 14.08 11.83 -0.25
N CYS A 162 14.80 12.09 -1.34
CA CYS A 162 16.20 12.52 -1.26
C CYS A 162 16.36 13.86 -0.50
N THR A 163 15.43 14.79 -0.69
CA THR A 163 15.41 16.04 0.08
C THR A 163 15.21 15.76 1.57
N LEU A 164 14.30 14.85 1.95
CA LEU A 164 14.15 14.43 3.34
C LEU A 164 15.42 13.80 3.90
N GLY A 165 16.17 13.03 3.11
CA GLY A 165 17.45 12.46 3.50
C GLY A 165 18.46 13.53 3.95
N VAL A 166 18.53 14.67 3.24
CA VAL A 166 19.38 15.80 3.63
C VAL A 166 18.97 16.41 4.97
N TYR A 167 17.67 16.47 5.25
CA TYR A 167 17.13 17.06 6.48
C TYR A 167 17.02 16.06 7.65
N MET A 168 17.46 14.81 7.50
CA MET A 168 17.40 13.78 8.54
C MET A 168 17.97 14.20 9.90
N PRO A 169 19.16 14.82 9.99
CA PRO A 169 19.72 15.22 11.27
C PRO A 169 18.86 16.23 12.03
N TYR A 170 18.10 17.05 11.30
CA TYR A 170 17.22 18.07 11.88
C TYR A 170 15.86 17.49 12.31
N LEU A 171 15.40 16.43 11.64
CA LEU A 171 14.11 15.79 11.94
C LEU A 171 14.19 14.82 13.13
N TYR A 172 15.32 14.14 13.28
CA TYR A 172 15.52 13.10 14.29
C TYR A 172 16.66 13.45 15.25
N THR A 173 16.53 14.58 15.94
CA THR A 173 17.55 15.13 16.88
C THR A 173 17.82 14.22 18.08
N ASN A 174 16.90 13.33 18.45
CA ASN A 174 17.01 12.44 19.61
C ASN A 174 17.63 11.07 19.28
N THR A 175 18.24 10.91 18.10
CA THR A 175 18.90 9.67 17.67
C THR A 175 20.41 9.86 17.60
N THR A 176 21.16 8.76 17.64
CA THR A 176 22.62 8.82 17.55
C THR A 176 23.08 9.34 16.17
N PRO A 177 24.20 10.05 16.08
CA PRO A 177 24.76 10.48 14.79
C PRO A 177 25.00 9.33 13.81
N ALA A 178 25.34 8.13 14.33
CA ALA A 178 25.49 6.92 13.54
C ALA A 178 24.17 6.50 12.90
N THR A 179 23.07 6.48 13.67
CA THR A 179 21.72 6.17 13.16
C THR A 179 21.29 7.18 12.10
N GLN A 180 21.55 8.48 12.32
CA GLN A 180 21.18 9.54 11.36
C GLN A 180 21.95 9.39 10.03
N GLY A 181 23.24 9.09 10.08
CA GLY A 181 24.07 8.87 8.90
C GLY A 181 23.59 7.64 8.11
N LEU A 182 23.40 6.50 8.78
CA LEU A 182 22.89 5.28 8.16
C LEU A 182 21.50 5.48 7.53
N ALA A 183 20.61 6.21 8.20
CA ALA A 183 19.28 6.50 7.68
C ALA A 183 19.35 7.38 6.43
N ALA A 184 20.17 8.45 6.45
CA ALA A 184 20.36 9.36 5.32
C ALA A 184 20.90 8.60 4.09
N ASP A 185 21.98 7.84 4.26
CA ASP A 185 22.60 7.07 3.17
C ASP A 185 21.61 6.07 2.58
N THR A 186 20.85 5.36 3.43
CA THR A 186 19.84 4.40 2.98
C THR A 186 18.70 5.07 2.23
N ILE A 187 18.26 6.26 2.68
CA ILE A 187 17.21 7.04 2.01
C ILE A 187 17.67 7.49 0.63
N PHE A 188 18.94 7.88 0.45
CA PHE A 188 19.46 8.22 -0.87
C PHE A 188 19.46 7.03 -1.81
N VAL A 189 19.96 5.88 -1.36
CA VAL A 189 19.94 4.62 -2.16
C VAL A 189 18.50 4.24 -2.53
N MET A 190 17.60 4.28 -1.56
CA MET A 190 16.17 4.00 -1.79
C MET A 190 15.57 5.00 -2.78
N GLY A 191 15.88 6.29 -2.66
CA GLY A 191 15.41 7.35 -3.54
C GLY A 191 15.67 7.04 -5.02
N PHE A 192 16.86 6.54 -5.36
CA PHE A 192 17.19 6.14 -6.73
C PHE A 192 16.38 4.93 -7.23
N ALA A 193 15.95 4.06 -6.32
CA ALA A 193 15.15 2.88 -6.68
C ALA A 193 13.65 3.20 -6.84
N LEU A 194 13.13 4.27 -6.21
CA LEU A 194 11.71 4.60 -6.19
C LEU A 194 11.05 4.73 -7.57
N PRO A 195 11.65 5.33 -8.61
CA PRO A 195 11.03 5.41 -9.93
C PRO A 195 10.81 4.04 -10.55
N LEU A 196 11.77 3.13 -10.40
CA LEU A 196 11.65 1.75 -10.87
C LEU A 196 10.57 1.00 -10.10
N TRP A 197 10.49 1.22 -8.80
CA TRP A 197 9.50 0.62 -7.93
C TRP A 197 8.08 1.10 -8.24
N ALA A 198 7.90 2.39 -8.53
CA ALA A 198 6.62 2.97 -8.96
C ALA A 198 6.11 2.32 -10.25
N ILE A 199 6.98 2.16 -11.25
CA ILE A 199 6.65 1.50 -12.51
C ILE A 199 6.28 0.04 -12.26
N ASN A 200 7.12 -0.70 -11.50
CA ASN A 200 6.88 -2.11 -11.18
C ASN A 200 5.53 -2.30 -10.47
N PHE A 201 5.24 -1.49 -9.46
CA PHE A 201 3.97 -1.53 -8.73
C PHE A 201 2.76 -1.28 -9.65
N THR A 202 2.85 -0.31 -10.57
CA THR A 202 1.78 -0.01 -11.52
C THR A 202 1.60 -1.15 -12.52
N ILE A 203 2.67 -1.79 -13.00
CA ILE A 203 2.57 -2.97 -13.87
C ILE A 203 1.87 -4.11 -13.12
N LEU A 204 2.30 -4.40 -11.91
CA LEU A 204 1.87 -5.56 -11.14
C LEU A 204 0.41 -5.42 -10.68
N VAL A 205 0.08 -4.31 -10.01
CA VAL A 205 -1.24 -4.06 -9.43
C VAL A 205 -2.19 -3.43 -10.44
N GLY A 206 -1.70 -2.44 -11.19
CA GLY A 206 -2.52 -1.66 -12.11
C GLY A 206 -2.84 -2.38 -13.41
N ILE A 207 -1.89 -3.10 -14.00
CA ILE A 207 -2.05 -3.68 -15.34
C ILE A 207 -2.32 -5.18 -15.25
N LEU A 208 -1.43 -5.97 -14.65
CA LEU A 208 -1.53 -7.44 -14.68
C LEU A 208 -2.70 -7.95 -13.85
N ARG A 209 -2.85 -7.50 -12.61
CA ARG A 209 -3.95 -7.95 -11.75
C ARG A 209 -5.32 -7.49 -12.30
N SER A 210 -5.43 -6.29 -12.83
CA SER A 210 -6.68 -5.78 -13.43
C SER A 210 -6.99 -6.43 -14.78
N GLY A 211 -5.96 -6.82 -15.56
CA GLY A 211 -6.09 -7.58 -16.79
C GLY A 211 -6.46 -9.05 -16.60
N GLY A 212 -6.52 -9.54 -15.37
CA GLY A 212 -6.89 -10.92 -15.02
C GLY A 212 -5.73 -11.91 -15.07
N ASP A 213 -4.51 -11.49 -15.47
CA ASP A 213 -3.33 -12.37 -15.45
C ASP A 213 -2.65 -12.37 -14.07
N THR A 214 -3.38 -12.91 -13.11
CA THR A 214 -2.91 -13.03 -11.73
C THR A 214 -1.74 -14.01 -11.57
N ARG A 215 -1.58 -14.94 -12.53
CA ARG A 215 -0.48 -15.92 -12.49
C ARG A 215 0.85 -15.26 -12.89
N ALA A 216 0.85 -14.46 -13.97
CA ALA A 216 2.05 -13.70 -14.33
C ALA A 216 2.43 -12.72 -13.21
N ALA A 217 1.46 -12.03 -12.62
CA ALA A 217 1.68 -11.16 -11.48
C ALA A 217 2.36 -11.90 -10.31
N ALA A 218 1.87 -13.08 -9.92
CA ALA A 218 2.43 -13.87 -8.82
C ALA A 218 3.85 -14.42 -9.09
N ILE A 219 4.18 -14.70 -10.36
CA ILE A 219 5.53 -15.17 -10.74
C ILE A 219 6.56 -14.03 -10.68
N ILE A 220 6.14 -12.84 -11.09
CA ILE A 220 6.99 -11.63 -11.08
C ILE A 220 7.22 -11.13 -9.65
N ASP A 221 6.21 -11.20 -8.80
CA ASP A 221 6.23 -10.79 -7.40
C ASP A 221 7.18 -11.65 -6.55
#